data_4424787126030a8e267513b4c3dfabbf
#
_entry.id   4424787126030a8e267513b4c3dfabbf
#
_cell.length_a   1.000
_cell.length_b   1.000
_cell.length_c   1.000
_cell.angle_alpha   90.00
_cell.angle_beta   90.00
_cell.angle_gamma   90.00
#
_symmetry.space_group_name_H-M   'P 1'
#
loop_
_entity.id
_entity.type
_entity.pdbx_description
1 polymer ?
#
loop_
_entity_poly.entity_id
_entity_poly.type
_entity_poly.pdbx_seq_one_letter_code
_entity_poly.pdbx_strand_id
1 'polypeptide(L)'
;MKNTNQEGLKYQKLYNWAHTLITSGVIRNMDKFPSEPSLQKKFGYSRQTVRTALQQLEEEGLITRVRGSGTYVSYEGQTIDDDRPRVGLLLSYYSEYLFPEVYDGIEASLSEKGYRIDVAV
;
A
#
# COMPACT_ATOMS: atom_id res chain seq x y z
N MET A 1 22.35 -11.78 16.08
CA MET A 1 21.90 -12.62 14.97
C MET A 1 20.74 -11.98 14.26
N LYS A 2 20.87 -11.81 12.98
CA LYS A 2 19.86 -11.10 12.21
C LYS A 2 18.61 -11.98 12.09
N ASN A 3 17.48 -11.44 12.49
CA ASN A 3 16.23 -12.18 12.44
C ASN A 3 15.61 -12.02 11.05
N THR A 4 15.86 -12.99 10.15
CA THR A 4 15.36 -12.97 8.79
C THR A 4 13.83 -12.98 8.73
N ASN A 5 13.16 -13.52 9.74
CA ASN A 5 11.70 -13.52 9.81
C ASN A 5 11.13 -12.12 9.98
N GLN A 6 11.82 -11.26 10.75
CA GLN A 6 11.39 -9.87 10.92
C GLN A 6 11.53 -9.08 9.63
N GLU A 7 12.61 -9.29 8.89
CA GLU A 7 12.80 -8.63 7.59
C GLU A 7 11.73 -9.09 6.60
N GLY A 8 11.43 -10.38 6.56
CA GLY A 8 10.36 -10.90 5.72
C GLY A 8 9.01 -10.35 6.07
N LEU A 9 8.71 -10.20 7.37
CA LEU A 9 7.45 -9.63 7.82
C LEU A 9 7.32 -8.15 7.48
N LYS A 10 8.40 -7.39 7.61
CA LYS A 10 8.40 -5.96 7.25
C LYS A 10 8.14 -5.78 5.75
N TYR A 11 8.83 -6.55 4.93
CA TYR A 11 8.63 -6.52 3.49
C TYR A 11 7.18 -6.87 3.15
N GLN A 12 6.64 -7.92 3.76
CA GLN A 12 5.29 -8.38 3.51
C GLN A 12 4.24 -7.32 3.90
N LYS A 13 4.43 -6.68 5.04
CA LYS A 13 3.51 -5.63 5.50
C LYS A 13 3.49 -4.44 4.56
N LEU A 14 4.65 -4.00 4.12
CA LEU A 14 4.73 -2.89 3.17
C LEU A 14 4.10 -3.29 1.84
N TYR A 15 4.42 -4.47 1.35
CA TYR A 15 3.85 -4.98 0.11
C TYR A 15 2.32 -5.05 0.19
N ASN A 16 1.80 -5.65 1.24
CA ASN A 16 0.35 -5.80 1.42
C ASN A 16 -0.36 -4.46 1.51
N TRP A 17 0.21 -3.54 2.24
CA TRP A 17 -0.33 -2.19 2.36
C TRP A 17 -0.43 -1.51 0.99
N ALA A 18 0.66 -1.52 0.23
CA ALA A 18 0.69 -0.90 -1.09
C ALA A 18 -0.24 -1.62 -2.07
N HIS A 19 -0.21 -2.94 -2.08
CA HIS A 19 -1.06 -3.76 -2.94
C HIS A 19 -2.53 -3.44 -2.71
N THR A 20 -2.95 -3.38 -1.46
CA THR A 20 -4.33 -3.08 -1.11
C THR A 20 -4.73 -1.68 -1.54
N LEU A 21 -3.89 -0.67 -1.30
CA LEU A 21 -4.19 0.70 -1.71
C LEU A 21 -4.35 0.83 -3.22
N ILE A 22 -3.52 0.11 -3.97
CA ILE A 22 -3.54 0.19 -5.43
C ILE A 22 -4.74 -0.59 -5.99
N THR A 23 -4.92 -1.83 -5.55
CA THR A 23 -5.97 -2.67 -6.12
C THR A 23 -7.37 -2.23 -5.72
N SER A 24 -7.51 -1.57 -4.58
CA SER A 24 -8.80 -1.03 -4.15
C SER A 24 -9.15 0.32 -4.80
N GLY A 25 -8.19 0.95 -5.48
CA GLY A 25 -8.41 2.24 -6.12
C GLY A 25 -8.26 3.44 -5.20
N VAL A 26 -7.77 3.25 -3.98
CA VAL A 26 -7.47 4.38 -3.07
C VAL A 26 -6.40 5.26 -3.68
N ILE A 27 -5.34 4.63 -4.19
CA ILE A 27 -4.36 5.31 -5.04
C ILE A 27 -4.70 4.87 -6.47
N ARG A 28 -5.03 5.83 -7.31
CA ARG A 28 -5.53 5.54 -8.65
C ARG A 28 -4.41 5.34 -9.66
N ASN A 29 -4.76 4.71 -10.76
CA ASN A 29 -3.85 4.58 -11.89
C ASN A 29 -3.36 5.96 -12.32
N MET A 30 -2.08 6.07 -12.62
CA MET A 30 -1.37 7.31 -12.99
C MET A 30 -1.04 8.23 -11.81
N ASP A 31 -1.56 7.98 -10.62
CA ASP A 31 -1.21 8.76 -9.44
C ASP A 31 0.24 8.48 -9.03
N LYS A 32 0.87 9.49 -8.47
CA LYS A 32 2.23 9.36 -7.98
C LYS A 32 2.26 8.50 -6.73
N PHE A 33 3.14 7.51 -6.71
CA PHE A 33 3.33 6.63 -5.56
C PHE A 33 4.46 7.18 -4.68
N PRO A 34 4.40 6.99 -3.35
CA PRO A 34 5.46 7.47 -2.46
C PRO A 34 6.84 6.94 -2.85
N SER A 35 7.86 7.79 -2.68
CA SER A 35 9.24 7.43 -2.98
C SER A 35 9.84 6.49 -1.94
N GLU A 36 10.97 5.85 -2.29
CA GLU A 36 11.70 5.02 -1.33
C GLU A 36 12.04 5.77 -0.04
N PRO A 37 12.64 6.97 -0.10
CA PRO A 37 12.94 7.71 1.13
C PRO A 37 11.70 8.03 1.94
N SER A 38 10.62 8.38 1.28
CA SER A 38 9.36 8.68 1.96
C SER A 38 8.84 7.45 2.71
N LEU A 39 8.87 6.29 2.07
CA LEU A 39 8.42 5.04 2.69
C LEU A 39 9.33 4.59 3.82
N GLN A 40 10.64 4.78 3.68
CA GLN A 40 11.58 4.49 4.76
C GLN A 40 11.27 5.31 6.00
N LYS A 41 11.00 6.59 5.80
CA LYS A 41 10.66 7.50 6.91
C LYS A 41 9.33 7.12 7.53
N LYS A 42 8.36 6.81 6.70
CA LYS A 42 6.99 6.53 7.13
C LYS A 42 6.88 5.23 7.91
N PHE A 43 7.54 4.18 7.43
CA PHE A 43 7.46 2.86 8.04
C PHE A 43 8.61 2.56 9.00
N GLY A 44 9.69 3.32 8.93
CA GLY A 44 10.88 3.05 9.74
C GLY A 44 11.65 1.83 9.27
N TYR A 45 11.45 1.41 8.03
CA TYR A 45 12.10 0.24 7.47
C TYR A 45 13.41 0.60 6.77
N SER A 46 14.27 -0.39 6.61
CA SER A 46 15.53 -0.20 5.90
C SER A 46 15.27 0.04 4.41
N ARG A 47 16.26 0.65 3.75
CA ARG A 47 16.20 0.90 2.31
C ARG A 47 15.99 -0.41 1.55
N GLN A 48 16.70 -1.47 1.95
CA GLN A 48 16.59 -2.76 1.28
C GLN A 48 15.20 -3.35 1.39
N THR A 49 14.59 -3.28 2.56
CA THR A 49 13.24 -3.77 2.77
C THR A 49 12.23 -3.04 1.88
N VAL A 50 12.31 -1.71 1.85
CA VAL A 50 11.44 -0.88 1.01
C VAL A 50 11.66 -1.21 -0.47
N ARG A 51 12.92 -1.27 -0.89
CA ARG A 51 13.26 -1.55 -2.29
C ARG A 51 12.73 -2.91 -2.74
N THR A 52 12.87 -3.93 -1.89
CA THR A 52 12.39 -5.27 -2.22
C THR A 52 10.88 -5.28 -2.45
N ALA A 53 10.12 -4.61 -1.58
CA ALA A 53 8.67 -4.53 -1.74
C ALA A 53 8.28 -3.78 -3.02
N LEU A 54 8.92 -2.65 -3.29
CA LEU A 54 8.63 -1.87 -4.50
C LEU A 54 9.01 -2.62 -5.76
N GLN A 55 10.11 -3.36 -5.73
CA GLN A 55 10.53 -4.16 -6.88
C GLN A 55 9.49 -5.22 -7.21
N GLN A 56 8.93 -5.87 -6.22
CA GLN A 56 7.88 -6.85 -6.44
C GLN A 56 6.63 -6.23 -7.02
N LEU A 57 6.22 -5.07 -6.51
CA LEU A 57 5.07 -4.34 -7.05
C LEU A 57 5.30 -3.96 -8.51
N GLU A 58 6.51 -3.55 -8.84
CA GLU A 58 6.87 -3.18 -10.22
C GLU A 58 6.83 -4.42 -11.13
N GLU A 59 7.36 -5.53 -10.68
CA GLU A 59 7.35 -6.78 -11.44
C GLU A 59 5.93 -7.27 -11.72
N GLU A 60 5.01 -7.00 -10.81
CA GLU A 60 3.60 -7.36 -10.96
C GLU A 60 2.80 -6.33 -11.76
N GLY A 61 3.45 -5.25 -12.19
CA GLY A 61 2.79 -4.24 -13.00
C GLY A 61 1.93 -3.26 -12.23
N LEU A 62 2.04 -3.23 -10.91
CA LEU A 62 1.22 -2.34 -10.07
C LEU A 62 1.79 -0.94 -10.01
N ILE A 63 3.09 -0.78 -10.15
CA ILE A 63 3.76 0.52 -10.20
C ILE A 63 4.78 0.53 -11.32
N THR A 64 5.09 1.74 -11.80
CA THR A 64 6.13 1.96 -12.80
C THR A 64 7.06 3.06 -12.30
N ARG A 65 8.36 2.80 -12.34
CA ARG A 65 9.36 3.80 -11.97
C ARG A 65 9.82 4.52 -13.22
N VAL A 66 9.70 5.85 -13.19
CA VAL A 66 10.14 6.70 -14.29
C VAL A 66 11.37 7.46 -13.85
N ARG A 67 12.49 7.16 -14.47
CA ARG A 67 13.78 7.77 -14.11
C ARG A 67 13.70 9.28 -14.21
N GLY A 68 14.10 9.96 -13.12
CA GLY A 68 14.09 11.42 -13.06
C GLY A 68 12.74 12.04 -12.75
N SER A 69 11.68 11.24 -12.69
CA SER A 69 10.33 11.75 -12.41
C SER A 69 9.74 11.20 -11.13
N GLY A 70 9.82 9.89 -10.90
CA GLY A 70 9.30 9.25 -9.71
C GLY A 70 8.64 7.91 -10.01
N THR A 71 7.83 7.47 -9.07
CA THR A 71 7.11 6.20 -9.18
C THR A 71 5.62 6.51 -9.31
N TYR A 72 4.97 5.79 -10.19
CA TYR A 72 3.55 6.01 -10.49
C TYR A 72 2.79 4.71 -10.46
N VAL A 73 1.52 4.77 -10.08
CA VAL A 73 0.63 3.62 -10.13
C VAL A 73 0.31 3.31 -11.58
N SER A 74 0.45 2.04 -11.98
CA SER A 74 0.20 1.60 -13.35
C SER A 74 -0.76 0.41 -13.42
N TYR A 75 -1.59 0.23 -12.40
CA TYR A 75 -2.51 -0.88 -12.31
C TYR A 75 -3.83 -0.54 -13.01
N GLU A 76 -4.12 -1.22 -14.11
CA GLU A 76 -5.33 -0.98 -14.90
C GLU A 76 -6.53 -1.82 -14.45
N GLY A 77 -6.32 -2.74 -13.52
CA GLY A 77 -7.39 -3.59 -13.00
C GLY A 77 -8.28 -2.95 -11.94
N GLN A 78 -8.08 -1.65 -11.68
CA GLN A 78 -8.91 -0.93 -10.71
C GLN A 78 -10.34 -0.83 -11.23
N THR A 79 -11.30 -1.29 -10.41
CA THR A 79 -12.71 -1.18 -10.75
C THR A 79 -13.23 0.17 -10.31
N ILE A 80 -13.48 1.03 -11.29
CA ILE A 80 -14.10 2.34 -11.05
C ILE A 80 -15.60 2.19 -10.81
N ASP A 81 -16.17 1.07 -11.23
CA ASP A 81 -17.61 0.81 -11.21
C ASP A 81 -18.05 -0.08 -10.04
N ASP A 82 -17.39 0.03 -8.91
CA ASP A 82 -17.78 -0.70 -7.70
C ASP A 82 -18.96 0.02 -7.04
N ASP A 83 -20.16 -0.56 -7.16
CA ASP A 83 -21.39 0.02 -6.64
C ASP A 83 -21.54 -0.12 -5.13
N ARG A 84 -20.61 -0.78 -4.45
CA ARG A 84 -20.69 -0.93 -3.00
C ARG A 84 -20.56 0.43 -2.32
N PRO A 85 -21.35 0.67 -1.26
CA PRO A 85 -21.18 1.89 -0.48
C PRO A 85 -19.75 2.01 0.03
N ARG A 86 -19.22 3.23 0.03
CA ARG A 86 -17.88 3.52 0.50
C ARG A 86 -17.91 4.00 1.93
N VAL A 87 -16.94 3.53 2.71
CA VAL A 87 -16.69 4.02 4.05
C VAL A 87 -15.39 4.78 4.02
N GLY A 88 -15.44 6.06 4.32
CA GLY A 88 -14.23 6.89 4.39
C GLY A 88 -13.50 6.64 5.70
N LEU A 89 -12.21 6.41 5.61
CA LEU A 89 -11.35 6.26 6.78
C LEU A 89 -10.27 7.33 6.73
N LEU A 90 -10.39 8.34 7.60
CA LEU A 90 -9.44 9.43 7.69
C LEU A 90 -8.48 9.16 8.84
N LEU A 91 -7.20 9.04 8.52
CA LEU A 91 -6.17 8.84 9.52
C LEU A 91 -5.22 10.03 9.52
N SER A 92 -5.21 10.77 10.63
CA SER A 92 -4.28 11.88 10.81
C SER A 92 -2.90 11.40 11.22
N TYR A 93 -2.81 10.16 11.66
CA TYR A 93 -1.57 9.56 12.14
C TYR A 93 -1.64 8.06 11.99
N TYR A 94 -0.54 7.45 11.62
CA TYR A 94 -0.40 6.01 11.70
C TYR A 94 1.06 5.64 11.97
N SER A 95 1.25 4.46 12.52
CA SER A 95 2.57 3.92 12.79
C SER A 95 2.85 2.74 11.85
N GLU A 96 4.13 2.47 11.69
CA GLU A 96 4.59 1.34 10.90
C GLU A 96 4.09 0.00 11.45
N TYR A 97 3.74 -0.05 12.73
CA TYR A 97 3.31 -1.27 13.37
C TYR A 97 1.81 -1.48 13.29
N LEU A 98 1.04 -0.41 13.33
CA LEU A 98 -0.40 -0.52 13.48
C LEU A 98 -1.17 -0.32 12.19
N PHE A 99 -0.71 0.59 11.33
CA PHE A 99 -1.53 0.99 10.18
C PHE A 99 -1.89 -0.17 9.26
N PRO A 100 -0.94 -0.99 8.77
CA PRO A 100 -1.31 -2.07 7.84
C PRO A 100 -2.22 -3.11 8.48
N GLU A 101 -1.98 -3.46 9.74
CA GLU A 101 -2.77 -4.48 10.44
C GLU A 101 -4.18 -3.99 10.75
N VAL A 102 -4.30 -2.75 11.20
CA VAL A 102 -5.60 -2.13 11.47
C VAL A 102 -6.38 -1.99 10.19
N TYR A 103 -5.75 -1.55 9.10
CA TYR A 103 -6.40 -1.41 7.81
C TYR A 103 -6.93 -2.77 7.34
N ASP A 104 -6.11 -3.82 7.39
CA ASP A 104 -6.52 -5.15 6.95
C ASP A 104 -7.71 -5.66 7.76
N GLY A 105 -7.71 -5.44 9.07
CA GLY A 105 -8.81 -5.86 9.92
C GLY A 105 -10.12 -5.12 9.62
N ILE A 106 -10.04 -3.82 9.43
CA ILE A 106 -11.21 -2.99 9.10
C ILE A 106 -11.72 -3.35 7.70
N GLU A 107 -10.82 -3.50 6.74
CA GLU A 107 -11.18 -3.86 5.36
C GLU A 107 -11.91 -5.21 5.32
N ALA A 108 -11.37 -6.22 5.99
CA ALA A 108 -12.01 -7.53 6.02
C ALA A 108 -13.41 -7.47 6.65
N SER A 109 -13.55 -6.75 7.75
CA SER A 109 -14.82 -6.59 8.45
C SER A 109 -15.86 -5.88 7.59
N LEU A 110 -15.46 -4.79 6.91
CA LEU A 110 -16.38 -4.01 6.09
C LEU A 110 -16.71 -4.71 4.78
N SER A 111 -15.76 -5.45 4.20
CA SER A 111 -15.99 -6.22 2.99
C SER A 111 -17.06 -7.30 3.22
N GLU A 112 -17.05 -7.96 4.37
CA GLU A 112 -18.08 -8.93 4.72
C GLU A 112 -19.48 -8.31 4.76
N LYS A 113 -19.56 -7.02 5.11
CA LYS A 113 -20.83 -6.29 5.17
C LYS A 113 -21.18 -5.59 3.87
N GLY A 114 -20.38 -5.77 2.81
CA GLY A 114 -20.66 -5.19 1.51
C GLY A 114 -20.22 -3.74 1.38
N TYR A 115 -19.28 -3.25 2.19
CA TYR A 115 -18.77 -1.91 2.11
C TYR A 115 -17.35 -1.89 1.52
N ARG A 116 -16.98 -0.77 0.93
CA ARG A 116 -15.65 -0.51 0.43
C ARG A 116 -15.00 0.60 1.26
N ILE A 117 -13.70 0.47 1.54
CA ILE A 117 -12.97 1.46 2.34
C ILE A 117 -12.21 2.40 1.42
N ASP A 118 -12.34 3.70 1.68
CA ASP A 118 -11.47 4.74 1.15
C ASP A 118 -10.63 5.29 2.29
N VAL A 119 -9.30 5.24 2.15
CA VAL A 119 -8.39 5.71 3.18
C VAL A 119 -7.79 7.03 2.77
N ALA A 120 -7.90 8.03 3.65
CA ALA A 120 -7.23 9.32 3.50
C ALA A 120 -6.24 9.50 4.64
N VAL A 121 -5.01 9.82 4.32
CA VAL A 121 -3.93 9.99 5.28
C VAL A 121 -3.42 11.42 5.25
#